data_cdaed628021c07121bab4f3b1be94d03
#
_entry.id   cdaed628021c07121bab4f3b1be94d03
#
_cell.length_a   1.000
_cell.length_b   1.000
_cell.length_c   1.000
_cell.angle_alpha   90.00
_cell.angle_beta   90.00
_cell.angle_gamma   90.00
#
_symmetry.space_group_name_H-M   'P 1'
#
loop_
_entity.id
_entity.type
_entity.pdbx_description
1 polymer ?
#
loop_
_entity_poly.entity_id
_entity_poly.type
_entity_poly.pdbx_seq_one_letter_code
_entity_poly.pdbx_strand_id
1 'polypeptide(L)'
;MIALATEQAKVTNWPGYIGWTVGLLILIALVYWLMRQGWNWRRTLQSDLPPLPAVPADPGPAVLETEGRYHGTTTAGNWLDRVVAHGLGTRSLARLTLTEQGLLVRRPGDADLWIPAGQLTGARTDSGIAGKVVPAGLLVVTWKLQDTALDSGFRADRSDEHASWTEAIDALVTRTKTKKTEEAAQ
;
A
#
# COMPACT_ATOMS: atom_id res chain seq x y z
N MET A 1 32.18 -38.30 -53.38
CA MET A 1 30.90 -38.47 -52.70
C MET A 1 31.14 -38.87 -51.25
N ILE A 2 31.22 -37.92 -50.35
CA ILE A 2 31.51 -38.19 -48.92
C ILE A 2 30.15 -38.23 -48.23
N ALA A 3 29.73 -39.42 -47.82
CA ALA A 3 28.54 -39.61 -47.00
C ALA A 3 28.88 -39.20 -45.55
N LEU A 4 28.37 -38.07 -45.11
CA LEU A 4 28.34 -37.67 -43.71
C LEU A 4 27.30 -38.55 -42.99
N ALA A 5 27.75 -39.60 -42.36
CA ALA A 5 26.96 -40.38 -41.43
C ALA A 5 26.71 -39.50 -40.19
N THR A 6 25.52 -38.97 -40.07
CA THR A 6 25.06 -38.38 -38.80
C THR A 6 24.85 -39.48 -37.78
N GLU A 7 25.87 -39.75 -36.95
CA GLU A 7 25.70 -40.56 -35.75
C GLU A 7 24.70 -39.86 -34.83
N GLN A 8 23.47 -40.34 -34.84
CA GLN A 8 22.51 -39.99 -33.80
C GLN A 8 23.02 -40.54 -32.48
N ALA A 9 23.48 -39.65 -31.60
CA ALA A 9 23.89 -40.01 -30.25
C ALA A 9 22.73 -40.74 -29.55
N LYS A 10 22.85 -42.05 -29.40
CA LYS A 10 21.92 -42.89 -28.66
C LYS A 10 21.90 -42.40 -27.22
N VAL A 11 20.76 -41.82 -26.78
CA VAL A 11 20.53 -41.45 -25.39
C VAL A 11 20.50 -42.73 -24.56
N THR A 12 21.66 -43.12 -24.03
CA THR A 12 21.87 -44.41 -23.36
C THR A 12 21.45 -44.41 -21.88
N ASN A 13 21.10 -43.23 -21.31
CA ASN A 13 20.84 -43.10 -19.87
C ASN A 13 19.42 -42.52 -19.59
N TRP A 14 18.40 -43.17 -20.16
CA TRP A 14 16.98 -42.79 -19.93
C TRP A 14 16.59 -42.67 -18.43
N PRO A 15 17.03 -43.61 -17.54
CA PRO A 15 16.70 -43.50 -16.13
C PRO A 15 17.28 -42.24 -15.47
N GLY A 16 18.47 -41.83 -15.88
CA GLY A 16 19.11 -40.61 -15.37
C GLY A 16 18.37 -39.36 -15.79
N TYR A 17 17.92 -39.24 -17.04
CA TYR A 17 17.15 -38.10 -17.51
C TYR A 17 15.78 -38.01 -16.84
N ILE A 18 15.10 -39.16 -16.63
CA ILE A 18 13.84 -39.21 -15.88
C ILE A 18 14.06 -38.74 -14.43
N GLY A 19 15.12 -39.21 -13.78
CA GLY A 19 15.48 -38.82 -12.42
C GLY A 19 15.72 -37.30 -12.29
N TRP A 20 16.47 -36.73 -13.25
CA TRP A 20 16.70 -35.27 -13.29
C TRP A 20 15.43 -34.48 -13.54
N THR A 21 14.56 -34.92 -14.46
CA THR A 21 13.29 -34.25 -14.77
C THR A 21 12.35 -34.28 -13.56
N VAL A 22 12.22 -35.42 -12.90
CA VAL A 22 11.41 -35.56 -11.68
C VAL A 22 11.97 -34.68 -10.55
N GLY A 23 13.30 -34.69 -10.36
CA GLY A 23 13.95 -33.83 -9.36
C GLY A 23 13.71 -32.34 -9.61
N LEU A 24 13.78 -31.90 -10.87
CA LEU A 24 13.49 -30.53 -11.25
C LEU A 24 12.02 -30.14 -11.01
N LEU A 25 11.08 -31.03 -11.34
CA LEU A 25 9.65 -30.81 -11.09
C LEU A 25 9.33 -30.71 -9.59
N ILE A 26 9.96 -31.55 -8.76
CA ILE A 26 9.83 -31.48 -7.30
C ILE A 26 10.39 -30.16 -6.78
N LEU A 27 11.55 -29.71 -7.28
CA LEU A 27 12.15 -28.43 -6.90
C LEU A 27 11.24 -27.25 -7.27
N ILE A 28 10.69 -27.23 -8.47
CA ILE A 28 9.73 -26.20 -8.93
C ILE A 28 8.49 -26.20 -8.04
N ALA A 29 7.92 -27.38 -7.75
CA ALA A 29 6.76 -27.51 -6.87
C ALA A 29 7.05 -27.02 -5.46
N LEU A 30 8.24 -27.31 -4.92
CA LEU A 30 8.71 -26.86 -3.62
C LEU A 30 8.85 -25.32 -3.58
N VAL A 31 9.51 -24.74 -4.58
CA VAL A 31 9.66 -23.27 -4.69
C VAL A 31 8.30 -22.60 -4.79
N TYR A 32 7.41 -23.13 -5.61
CA TYR A 32 6.05 -22.60 -5.74
C TYR A 32 5.27 -22.69 -4.42
N TRP A 33 5.40 -23.80 -3.71
CA TRP A 33 4.76 -24.00 -2.40
C TRP A 33 5.32 -23.01 -1.36
N LEU A 34 6.65 -22.83 -1.30
CA LEU A 34 7.29 -21.85 -0.41
C LEU A 34 6.86 -20.40 -0.72
N MET A 35 6.79 -20.05 -2.00
CA MET A 35 6.28 -18.72 -2.43
C MET A 35 4.83 -18.52 -1.97
N ARG A 36 3.98 -19.53 -2.18
CA ARG A 36 2.56 -19.48 -1.77
C ARG A 36 2.43 -19.38 -0.25
N GLN A 37 3.26 -20.10 0.49
CA GLN A 37 3.28 -20.06 1.95
C GLN A 37 3.76 -18.70 2.49
N GLY A 38 4.80 -18.13 1.90
CA GLY A 38 5.27 -16.78 2.22
C GLY A 38 4.21 -15.70 1.94
N TRP A 39 3.44 -15.86 0.86
CA TRP A 39 2.31 -14.97 0.54
C TRP A 39 1.16 -15.11 1.55
N ASN A 40 0.80 -16.33 1.91
CA ASN A 40 -0.25 -16.59 2.89
C ASN A 40 0.17 -16.06 4.28
N TRP A 41 1.43 -16.21 4.67
CA TRP A 41 1.91 -15.69 5.94
C TRP A 41 1.86 -14.16 6.02
N ARG A 42 2.23 -13.46 4.95
CA ARG A 42 2.06 -11.99 4.89
C ARG A 42 0.59 -11.57 5.00
N ARG A 43 -0.33 -12.31 4.40
CA ARG A 43 -1.77 -12.05 4.53
C ARG A 43 -2.26 -12.28 5.96
N THR A 44 -1.76 -13.31 6.66
CA THR A 44 -2.13 -13.60 8.05
C THR A 44 -1.55 -12.58 9.03
N LEU A 45 -0.32 -12.10 8.82
CA LEU A 45 0.26 -11.03 9.63
C LEU A 45 -0.47 -9.69 9.48
N GLN A 46 -1.20 -9.49 8.38
CA GLN A 46 -2.00 -8.28 8.13
C GLN A 46 -3.50 -8.50 8.37
N SER A 47 -3.94 -9.74 8.66
CA SER A 47 -5.34 -10.05 9.03
C SER A 47 -5.71 -9.49 10.41
N ASP A 48 -4.71 -9.21 11.25
CA ASP A 48 -4.89 -8.61 12.58
C ASP A 48 -5.07 -7.08 12.53
N LEU A 49 -5.02 -6.48 11.31
CA LEU A 49 -5.31 -5.06 11.16
C LEU A 49 -6.81 -4.82 11.43
N PRO A 50 -7.16 -3.97 12.39
CA PRO A 50 -8.56 -3.72 12.72
C PRO A 50 -9.32 -3.16 11.51
N PRO A 51 -10.66 -3.27 11.51
CA PRO A 51 -11.47 -2.71 10.42
C PRO A 51 -11.26 -1.20 10.31
N LEU A 52 -11.29 -0.72 9.07
CA LEU A 52 -11.20 0.72 8.81
C LEU A 52 -12.41 1.45 9.41
N PRO A 53 -12.24 2.69 9.87
CA PRO A 53 -13.35 3.54 10.28
C PRO A 53 -14.36 3.67 9.14
N ALA A 54 -15.65 3.57 9.49
CA ALA A 54 -16.71 3.79 8.52
C ALA A 54 -16.73 5.25 8.06
N VAL A 55 -17.01 5.47 6.78
CA VAL A 55 -17.22 6.82 6.26
C VAL A 55 -18.46 7.41 6.91
N PRO A 56 -18.39 8.59 7.55
CA PRO A 56 -19.55 9.24 8.14
C PRO A 56 -20.54 9.64 7.05
N ALA A 57 -21.83 9.66 7.39
CA ALA A 57 -22.89 10.10 6.47
C ALA A 57 -22.69 11.58 6.04
N ASP A 58 -22.18 12.39 6.94
CA ASP A 58 -21.79 13.79 6.69
C ASP A 58 -20.36 14.01 7.21
N PRO A 59 -19.36 14.05 6.34
CA PRO A 59 -17.96 14.33 6.71
C PRO A 59 -17.71 15.81 7.00
N GLY A 60 -18.73 16.68 6.86
CA GLY A 60 -18.62 18.12 7.00
C GLY A 60 -18.13 18.84 5.73
N PRO A 61 -18.06 20.18 5.76
CA PRO A 61 -17.63 20.98 4.62
C PRO A 61 -16.17 20.72 4.26
N ALA A 62 -15.91 20.68 2.97
CA ALA A 62 -14.56 20.52 2.45
C ALA A 62 -13.70 21.77 2.72
N VAL A 63 -12.52 21.56 3.28
CA VAL A 63 -11.48 22.57 3.45
C VAL A 63 -10.58 22.58 2.23
N LEU A 64 -10.18 21.39 1.75
CA LEU A 64 -9.43 21.18 0.52
C LEU A 64 -9.98 19.98 -0.23
N GLU A 65 -9.95 20.07 -1.56
CA GLU A 65 -10.27 18.96 -2.44
C GLU A 65 -9.23 18.85 -3.56
N THR A 66 -8.87 17.63 -3.92
CA THR A 66 -8.05 17.37 -5.11
C THR A 66 -8.36 16.01 -5.68
N GLU A 67 -8.14 15.87 -6.98
CA GLU A 67 -8.17 14.60 -7.68
C GLU A 67 -6.75 14.10 -7.95
N GLY A 68 -6.62 12.80 -8.09
CA GLY A 68 -5.33 12.21 -8.34
C GLY A 68 -5.37 10.69 -8.23
N ARG A 69 -4.27 10.13 -7.71
CA ARG A 69 -4.09 8.68 -7.61
C ARG A 69 -3.63 8.28 -6.21
N TYR A 70 -4.31 7.30 -5.67
CA TYR A 70 -3.86 6.56 -4.51
C TYR A 70 -2.82 5.50 -4.94
N HIS A 71 -1.67 5.47 -4.28
CA HIS A 71 -0.56 4.57 -4.62
C HIS A 71 -0.44 3.36 -3.70
N GLY A 72 -1.14 3.37 -2.57
CA GLY A 72 -1.14 2.33 -1.56
C GLY A 72 -0.77 2.85 -0.19
N THR A 73 -0.88 1.97 0.79
CA THR A 73 -0.49 2.21 2.18
C THR A 73 0.64 1.27 2.56
N THR A 74 1.54 1.77 3.40
CA THR A 74 2.64 1.00 4.00
C THR A 74 2.64 1.18 5.51
N THR A 75 3.35 0.34 6.22
CA THR A 75 3.68 0.62 7.62
C THR A 75 4.52 1.89 7.70
N ALA A 76 4.20 2.79 8.62
CA ALA A 76 4.89 4.07 8.72
C ALA A 76 6.40 3.89 8.95
N GLY A 77 7.18 4.66 8.20
CA GLY A 77 8.65 4.59 8.22
C GLY A 77 9.25 3.44 7.40
N ASN A 78 8.44 2.54 6.84
CA ASN A 78 8.91 1.47 5.95
C ASN A 78 8.15 1.47 4.63
N TRP A 79 8.63 2.25 3.67
CA TRP A 79 8.00 2.41 2.36
C TRP A 79 7.95 1.14 1.49
N LEU A 80 8.66 0.06 1.89
CA LEU A 80 8.64 -1.25 1.21
C LEU A 80 7.56 -2.17 1.77
N ASP A 81 7.11 -1.96 3.01
CA ASP A 81 6.17 -2.82 3.70
C ASP A 81 4.72 -2.44 3.37
N ARG A 82 4.27 -2.93 2.22
CA ARG A 82 2.92 -2.66 1.70
C ARG A 82 1.85 -3.37 2.52
N VAL A 83 0.88 -2.62 2.98
CA VAL A 83 -0.34 -3.13 3.62
C VAL A 83 -1.36 -3.47 2.54
N VAL A 84 -1.79 -4.74 2.50
CA VAL A 84 -2.77 -5.24 1.50
C VAL A 84 -4.16 -5.48 2.09
N ALA A 85 -4.27 -5.48 3.44
CA ALA A 85 -5.54 -5.62 4.12
C ALA A 85 -6.50 -4.47 3.75
N HIS A 86 -7.80 -4.74 3.78
CA HIS A 86 -8.87 -3.75 3.56
C HIS A 86 -8.75 -2.96 2.24
N GLY A 87 -8.10 -3.52 1.20
CA GLY A 87 -7.89 -2.84 -0.07
C GLY A 87 -6.86 -1.70 -0.02
N LEU A 88 -6.09 -1.56 1.08
CA LEU A 88 -5.08 -0.51 1.25
C LEU A 88 -3.86 -0.68 0.34
N GLY A 89 -3.66 -1.87 -0.24
CA GLY A 89 -2.57 -2.13 -1.17
C GLY A 89 -2.89 -1.81 -2.63
N THR A 90 -4.14 -1.55 -2.98
CA THR A 90 -4.57 -1.38 -4.38
C THR A 90 -4.35 0.05 -4.84
N ARG A 91 -3.69 0.21 -6.00
CA ARG A 91 -3.57 1.52 -6.65
C ARG A 91 -4.86 1.83 -7.39
N SER A 92 -5.40 3.03 -7.18
CA SER A 92 -6.65 3.47 -7.80
C SER A 92 -6.62 4.96 -8.15
N LEU A 93 -7.58 5.42 -8.93
CA LEU A 93 -7.95 6.84 -8.94
C LEU A 93 -8.44 7.21 -7.55
N ALA A 94 -8.26 8.45 -7.16
CA ALA A 94 -8.71 8.92 -5.85
C ALA A 94 -9.13 10.39 -5.93
N ARG A 95 -10.22 10.72 -5.23
CA ARG A 95 -10.56 12.09 -4.87
C ARG A 95 -10.37 12.25 -3.37
N LEU A 96 -9.53 13.19 -3.00
CA LEU A 96 -9.23 13.52 -1.61
C LEU A 96 -10.07 14.73 -1.21
N THR A 97 -10.74 14.64 -0.07
CA THR A 97 -11.48 15.72 0.56
C THR A 97 -11.03 15.84 2.00
N LEU A 98 -10.35 16.92 2.34
CA LEU A 98 -9.98 17.25 3.72
C LEU A 98 -11.11 18.05 4.33
N THR A 99 -11.55 17.64 5.52
CA THR A 99 -12.55 18.32 6.33
C THR A 99 -12.02 18.54 7.74
N GLU A 100 -12.72 19.28 8.58
CA GLU A 100 -12.36 19.41 9.99
C GLU A 100 -12.49 18.09 10.78
N GLN A 101 -13.31 17.15 10.28
CA GLN A 101 -13.52 15.84 10.91
C GLN A 101 -12.48 14.80 10.48
N GLY A 102 -11.76 15.01 9.37
CA GLY A 102 -10.78 14.06 8.86
C GLY A 102 -10.54 14.15 7.36
N LEU A 103 -9.89 13.13 6.84
CA LEU A 103 -9.57 12.96 5.42
C LEU A 103 -10.43 11.85 4.82
N LEU A 104 -11.25 12.21 3.85
CA LEU A 104 -12.01 11.28 3.02
C LEU A 104 -11.24 11.04 1.71
N VAL A 105 -11.03 9.79 1.36
CA VAL A 105 -10.45 9.35 0.09
C VAL A 105 -11.46 8.49 -0.63
N ARG A 106 -12.12 9.04 -1.63
CA ARG A 106 -13.03 8.30 -2.50
C ARG A 106 -12.24 7.59 -3.59
N ARG A 107 -12.46 6.28 -3.73
CA ARG A 107 -11.72 5.43 -4.65
C ARG A 107 -12.69 4.68 -5.57
N PRO A 108 -12.98 5.22 -6.77
CA PRO A 108 -13.86 4.54 -7.72
C PRO A 108 -13.39 3.11 -8.02
N GLY A 109 -14.25 2.12 -7.77
CA GLY A 109 -13.95 0.70 -7.97
C GLY A 109 -13.28 -0.01 -6.80
N ASP A 110 -13.06 0.69 -5.67
CA ASP A 110 -12.53 0.13 -4.42
C ASP A 110 -13.30 0.74 -3.23
N ALA A 111 -13.09 0.24 -2.02
CA ALA A 111 -13.70 0.80 -0.82
C ALA A 111 -13.13 2.19 -0.52
N ASP A 112 -14.00 3.14 -0.17
CA ASP A 112 -13.58 4.46 0.28
C ASP A 112 -12.77 4.35 1.58
N LEU A 113 -11.79 5.25 1.76
CA LEU A 113 -10.98 5.31 2.96
C LEU A 113 -11.34 6.58 3.74
N TRP A 114 -11.75 6.41 5.00
CA TRP A 114 -11.95 7.49 5.93
C TRP A 114 -10.88 7.48 7.01
N ILE A 115 -10.20 8.59 7.21
CA ILE A 115 -9.20 8.79 8.25
C ILE A 115 -9.69 9.92 9.16
N PRO A 116 -10.23 9.59 10.35
CA PRO A 116 -10.66 10.62 11.31
C PRO A 116 -9.52 11.56 11.71
N ALA A 117 -9.82 12.81 11.98
CA ALA A 117 -8.84 13.82 12.39
C ALA A 117 -8.00 13.37 13.61
N GLY A 118 -8.64 12.67 14.56
CA GLY A 118 -7.95 12.13 15.73
C GLY A 118 -6.97 10.99 15.45
N GLN A 119 -7.01 10.39 14.26
CA GLN A 119 -6.09 9.37 13.81
C GLN A 119 -4.97 9.92 12.92
N LEU A 120 -5.13 11.12 12.35
CA LEU A 120 -4.08 11.79 11.60
C LEU A 120 -2.92 12.16 12.53
N THR A 121 -1.70 11.93 12.07
CA THR A 121 -0.47 12.25 12.83
C THR A 121 0.42 13.24 12.12
N GLY A 122 0.30 13.39 10.80
CA GLY A 122 1.01 14.37 10.00
C GLY A 122 0.95 14.05 8.52
N ALA A 123 1.55 14.93 7.72
CA ALA A 123 1.74 14.72 6.29
C ALA A 123 3.12 15.18 5.87
N ARG A 124 3.62 14.67 4.74
CA ARG A 124 4.88 15.06 4.13
C ARG A 124 4.86 14.85 2.63
N THR A 125 5.74 15.53 1.94
CA THR A 125 6.04 15.20 0.54
C THR A 125 7.19 14.19 0.52
N ASP A 126 7.02 13.10 -0.24
CA ASP A 126 8.00 12.03 -0.40
C ASP A 126 8.06 11.58 -1.86
N SER A 127 9.06 10.81 -2.24
CA SER A 127 9.20 10.24 -3.58
C SER A 127 8.94 8.74 -3.63
N GLY A 128 8.75 8.05 -2.49
CA GLY A 128 8.62 6.61 -2.43
C GLY A 128 7.45 6.13 -1.59
N ILE A 129 6.68 5.17 -2.10
CA ILE A 129 5.63 4.46 -1.37
C ILE A 129 5.40 3.07 -1.96
N ALA A 130 5.17 2.08 -1.11
CA ALA A 130 4.80 0.72 -1.49
C ALA A 130 5.77 0.08 -2.53
N GLY A 131 7.08 0.30 -2.34
CA GLY A 131 8.13 -0.21 -3.21
C GLY A 131 8.24 0.48 -4.56
N LYS A 132 7.61 1.65 -4.75
CA LYS A 132 7.67 2.42 -5.98
C LYS A 132 8.20 3.82 -5.74
N VAL A 133 9.05 4.28 -6.64
CA VAL A 133 9.53 5.67 -6.69
C VAL A 133 8.67 6.44 -7.69
N VAL A 134 8.21 7.62 -7.28
CA VAL A 134 7.41 8.54 -8.09
C VAL A 134 8.17 9.86 -8.21
N PRO A 135 8.87 10.11 -9.31
CA PRO A 135 9.75 11.28 -9.46
C PRO A 135 9.05 12.64 -9.30
N ALA A 136 7.74 12.69 -9.60
CA ALA A 136 6.94 13.91 -9.45
C ALA A 136 6.51 14.21 -8.01
N GLY A 137 6.96 13.38 -7.04
CA GLY A 137 6.57 13.50 -5.65
C GLY A 137 5.21 12.89 -5.31
N LEU A 138 5.01 12.64 -4.04
CA LEU A 138 3.81 12.11 -3.43
C LEU A 138 3.47 12.92 -2.19
N LEU A 139 2.20 13.16 -1.96
CA LEU A 139 1.68 13.50 -0.64
C LEU A 139 1.59 12.20 0.15
N VAL A 140 2.34 12.07 1.22
CA VAL A 140 2.26 10.94 2.14
C VAL A 140 1.60 11.41 3.43
N VAL A 141 0.46 10.79 3.75
CA VAL A 141 -0.31 11.07 4.97
C VAL A 141 -0.03 9.97 5.97
N THR A 142 0.49 10.35 7.13
CA THR A 142 0.75 9.45 8.25
C THR A 142 -0.43 9.48 9.22
N TRP A 143 -0.92 8.31 9.57
CA TRP A 143 -2.07 8.15 10.45
C TRP A 143 -1.97 6.87 11.28
N LYS A 144 -2.80 6.75 12.33
CA LYS A 144 -2.82 5.58 13.20
C LYS A 144 -4.15 4.85 13.07
N LEU A 145 -4.07 3.54 12.87
CA LEU A 145 -5.19 2.63 13.00
C LEU A 145 -4.98 1.84 14.29
N GLN A 146 -5.62 2.27 15.38
CA GLN A 146 -5.31 1.85 16.76
C GLN A 146 -3.81 2.06 17.06
N ASP A 147 -3.05 0.98 17.33
CA ASP A 147 -1.63 1.04 17.66
C ASP A 147 -0.71 1.00 16.44
N THR A 148 -1.26 0.74 15.23
CA THR A 148 -0.47 0.62 14.01
C THR A 148 -0.39 1.96 13.29
N ALA A 149 0.84 2.47 13.13
CA ALA A 149 1.10 3.67 12.34
C ALA A 149 1.23 3.29 10.85
N LEU A 150 0.55 4.03 9.99
CA LEU A 150 0.44 3.79 8.56
C LEU A 150 0.79 5.04 7.76
N ASP A 151 1.41 4.84 6.59
CA ASP A 151 1.69 5.86 5.60
C ASP A 151 0.90 5.58 4.33
N SER A 152 0.01 6.50 3.94
CA SER A 152 -0.77 6.41 2.71
C SER A 152 -0.27 7.43 1.69
N GLY A 153 0.09 6.95 0.50
CA GLY A 153 0.67 7.77 -0.56
C GLY A 153 -0.36 8.17 -1.62
N PHE A 154 -0.39 9.47 -1.91
CA PHE A 154 -1.27 10.08 -2.91
C PHE A 154 -0.45 10.92 -3.88
N ARG A 155 -0.80 10.88 -5.14
CA ARG A 155 -0.30 11.81 -6.13
C ARG A 155 -1.46 12.66 -6.62
N ALA A 156 -1.48 13.92 -6.24
CA ALA A 156 -2.41 14.88 -6.82
C ALA A 156 -2.11 15.07 -8.32
N ASP A 157 -3.12 15.36 -9.12
CA ASP A 157 -2.93 15.65 -10.55
C ASP A 157 -2.11 16.92 -10.73
N ARG A 158 -2.18 17.86 -9.78
CA ARG A 158 -1.32 19.02 -9.65
C ARG A 158 -0.34 18.82 -8.48
N SER A 159 0.92 18.58 -8.78
CA SER A 159 1.96 18.33 -7.78
C SER A 159 2.33 19.54 -6.92
N ASP A 160 2.04 20.75 -7.39
CA ASP A 160 2.20 22.01 -6.64
C ASP A 160 1.28 22.12 -5.43
N GLU A 161 0.17 21.36 -5.42
CA GLU A 161 -0.76 21.31 -4.30
C GLU A 161 -0.23 20.53 -3.09
N HIS A 162 0.80 19.69 -3.24
CA HIS A 162 1.28 18.85 -2.13
C HIS A 162 1.70 19.65 -0.90
N ALA A 163 2.30 20.82 -1.09
CA ALA A 163 2.73 21.68 0.02
C ALA A 163 1.52 22.21 0.82
N SER A 164 0.50 22.75 0.15
CA SER A 164 -0.70 23.25 0.80
C SER A 164 -1.49 22.15 1.52
N TRP A 165 -1.50 20.93 0.97
CA TRP A 165 -2.10 19.76 1.61
C TRP A 165 -1.34 19.36 2.88
N THR A 166 0.00 19.37 2.82
CA THR A 166 0.82 19.07 4.00
C THR A 166 0.55 20.06 5.12
N GLU A 167 0.55 21.37 4.82
CA GLU A 167 0.28 22.43 5.78
C GLU A 167 -1.13 22.30 6.39
N ALA A 168 -2.15 22.05 5.56
CA ALA A 168 -3.52 21.93 6.03
C ALA A 168 -3.74 20.71 6.94
N ILE A 169 -3.14 19.56 6.60
CA ILE A 169 -3.20 18.36 7.43
C ILE A 169 -2.47 18.58 8.75
N ASP A 170 -1.28 19.15 8.75
CA ASP A 170 -0.51 19.42 9.97
C ASP A 170 -1.22 20.44 10.88
N ALA A 171 -1.87 21.44 10.29
CA ALA A 171 -2.71 22.39 11.04
C ALA A 171 -3.91 21.69 11.68
N LEU A 172 -4.57 20.75 10.97
CA LEU A 172 -5.68 19.97 11.52
C LEU A 172 -5.20 19.06 12.67
N VAL A 173 -4.08 18.39 12.51
CA VAL A 173 -3.45 17.54 13.55
C VAL A 173 -3.15 18.34 14.80
N THR A 174 -2.58 19.53 14.64
CA THR A 174 -2.24 20.42 15.77
C THR A 174 -3.49 20.83 16.53
N ARG A 175 -4.53 21.32 15.82
CA ARG A 175 -5.81 21.71 16.43
C ARG A 175 -6.47 20.55 17.18
N THR A 176 -6.47 19.35 16.58
CA THR A 176 -7.07 18.17 17.19
C THR A 176 -6.35 17.74 18.45
N LYS A 177 -5.01 17.83 18.49
CA LYS A 177 -4.21 17.55 19.70
C LYS A 177 -4.47 18.54 20.80
N THR A 178 -4.54 19.85 20.50
CA THR A 178 -4.82 20.91 21.47
C THR A 178 -6.19 20.69 22.12
N LYS A 179 -7.22 20.46 21.30
CA LYS A 179 -8.58 20.22 21.79
C LYS A 179 -8.65 19.00 22.73
N LYS A 180 -7.98 17.90 22.37
CA LYS A 180 -7.94 16.70 23.22
C LYS A 180 -7.21 16.94 24.55
N THR A 181 -6.18 17.78 24.56
CA THR A 181 -5.45 18.13 25.79
C THR A 181 -6.30 19.00 26.71
N GLU A 182 -7.08 19.94 26.17
CA GLU A 182 -7.99 20.79 26.92
C GLU A 182 -9.15 19.99 27.54
N GLU A 183 -9.72 19.03 26.77
CA GLU A 183 -10.77 18.12 27.26
C GLU A 183 -10.27 17.18 28.39
N ALA A 184 -9.00 16.78 28.32
CA ALA A 184 -8.40 15.90 29.35
C ALA A 184 -8.00 16.66 30.63
N ALA A 185 -7.95 17.98 30.60
CA ALA A 185 -7.57 18.83 31.72
C ALA A 185 -8.79 19.36 32.52
N GLN A 186 -10.01 19.05 32.06
CA GLN A 186 -11.30 19.38 32.73
C GLN A 186 -11.85 18.19 33.50
#